data_895035e843c82e28e91fabbc3a832f8d
#
_entry.id   895035e843c82e28e91fabbc3a832f8d
#
_cell.length_a   1.000
_cell.length_b   1.000
_cell.length_c   1.000
_cell.angle_alpha   90.00
_cell.angle_beta   90.00
_cell.angle_gamma   90.00
#
_symmetry.space_group_name_H-M   'P 1'
#
loop_
_entity.id
_entity.type
_entity.pdbx_description
1 polymer ?
#
loop_
_entity_poly.entity_id
_entity_poly.type
_entity_poly.pdbx_seq_one_letter_code
_entity_poly.pdbx_strand_id
1 'polypeptide(L)'
;TEEVSVQTPLELVKVPKIVGKKLCFISILRAGNGLLDGMLDLVPSARVGHVGLYRDPKSLVPVEYYLKLPDNLEERLCVVVDPMLATGNSAVAGVQRIKDAGAKRIKFVCLLAAPEGLATFSEQHPDVQIVTAAIDRELNDHAYILPGLGDAGDRMYGTK
;
A
#
# COMPACT_ATOMS: atom_id res chain seq x y z
N THR A 1 12.81 -15.37 -3.52
CA THR A 1 12.70 -16.81 -3.19
C THR A 1 14.11 -17.42 -3.14
N GLU A 2 14.27 -18.45 -2.36
CA GLU A 2 15.44 -19.35 -2.33
C GLU A 2 14.99 -20.75 -2.68
N GLU A 3 15.87 -21.57 -3.28
CA GLU A 3 15.58 -22.99 -3.45
C GLU A 3 15.90 -23.74 -2.18
N VAL A 4 14.96 -24.55 -1.72
CA VAL A 4 15.16 -25.47 -0.59
C VAL A 4 14.83 -26.89 -1.00
N SER A 5 15.57 -27.84 -0.46
CA SER A 5 15.29 -29.26 -0.68
C SER A 5 14.25 -29.72 0.36
N VAL A 6 13.18 -30.31 -0.12
CA VAL A 6 12.09 -30.84 0.72
C VAL A 6 11.96 -32.34 0.44
N GLN A 7 12.03 -33.16 1.49
CA GLN A 7 11.75 -34.58 1.41
C GLN A 7 10.24 -34.78 1.40
N THR A 8 9.73 -35.31 0.27
CA THR A 8 8.37 -35.84 0.19
C THR A 8 8.35 -37.31 0.60
N PRO A 9 7.18 -37.94 0.76
CA PRO A 9 7.11 -39.38 0.99
C PRO A 9 7.75 -40.24 -0.11
N LEU A 10 7.91 -39.70 -1.31
CA LEU A 10 8.41 -40.45 -2.48
C LEU A 10 9.84 -40.07 -2.86
N GLU A 11 10.20 -38.80 -2.84
CA GLU A 11 11.50 -38.32 -3.28
C GLU A 11 11.93 -36.99 -2.69
N LEU A 12 13.20 -36.64 -2.84
CA LEU A 12 13.74 -35.32 -2.50
C LEU A 12 13.54 -34.37 -3.69
N VAL A 13 12.79 -33.28 -3.49
CA VAL A 13 12.53 -32.28 -4.53
C VAL A 13 13.06 -30.90 -4.12
N LYS A 14 13.46 -30.11 -5.11
CA LYS A 14 13.79 -28.70 -4.92
C LYS A 14 12.56 -27.85 -5.20
N VAL A 15 12.20 -27.01 -4.23
CA VAL A 15 11.05 -26.11 -4.34
C VAL A 15 11.44 -24.68 -3.99
N PRO A 16 10.81 -23.68 -4.61
CA PRO A 16 11.02 -22.29 -4.24
C PRO A 16 10.35 -22.00 -2.88
N LYS A 17 11.10 -21.40 -1.98
CA LYS A 17 10.62 -20.90 -0.69
C LYS A 17 10.76 -19.40 -0.63
N ILE A 18 9.79 -18.70 -0.03
CA ILE A 18 9.91 -17.27 0.24
C ILE A 18 11.00 -17.08 1.30
N VAL A 19 11.98 -16.25 0.99
CA VAL A 19 13.03 -15.86 1.95
C VAL A 19 12.34 -15.14 3.11
N GLY A 20 12.36 -15.75 4.29
CA GLY A 20 11.59 -15.30 5.45
C GLY A 20 11.87 -13.85 5.85
N LYS A 21 10.82 -13.15 6.33
CA LYS A 21 10.88 -11.80 6.91
C LYS A 21 11.34 -10.67 5.96
N LYS A 22 11.37 -10.89 4.65
CA LYS A 22 11.74 -9.88 3.65
C LYS A 22 10.53 -9.09 3.12
N LEU A 23 9.32 -9.39 3.58
CA LEU A 23 8.08 -8.69 3.19
C LEU A 23 7.64 -7.75 4.32
N CYS A 24 7.24 -6.54 3.93
CA CYS A 24 6.67 -5.54 4.81
C CYS A 24 5.41 -4.96 4.20
N PHE A 25 4.29 -5.06 4.89
CA PHE A 25 3.05 -4.37 4.53
C PHE A 25 3.00 -3.03 5.25
N ILE A 26 2.68 -1.96 4.53
CA ILE A 26 2.62 -0.61 5.10
C ILE A 26 1.27 -0.01 4.76
N SER A 27 0.44 0.18 5.77
CA SER A 27 -0.90 0.75 5.64
C SER A 27 -0.85 2.27 5.69
N ILE A 28 -1.52 2.92 4.74
CA ILE A 28 -1.88 4.34 4.87
C ILE A 28 -3.15 4.42 5.71
N LEU A 29 -3.00 4.99 6.90
CA LEU A 29 -4.11 5.11 7.85
C LEU A 29 -5.14 6.12 7.36
N ARG A 30 -6.42 5.88 7.62
CA ARG A 30 -7.05 4.78 8.37
C ARG A 30 -7.49 3.62 7.47
N ALA A 31 -7.96 3.91 6.26
CA ALA A 31 -8.63 2.95 5.37
C ALA A 31 -7.74 1.79 4.93
N GLY A 32 -6.42 2.01 4.81
CA GLY A 32 -5.46 0.97 4.46
C GLY A 32 -5.46 -0.24 5.39
N ASN A 33 -5.92 -0.09 6.65
CA ASN A 33 -5.97 -1.21 7.60
C ASN A 33 -6.88 -2.35 7.13
N GLY A 34 -7.98 -2.05 6.45
CA GLY A 34 -8.85 -3.12 5.94
C GLY A 34 -8.19 -4.01 4.87
N LEU A 35 -7.35 -3.43 4.02
CA LEU A 35 -6.52 -4.22 3.11
C LEU A 35 -5.41 -4.96 3.85
N LEU A 36 -4.78 -4.30 4.83
CA LEU A 36 -3.70 -4.87 5.61
C LEU A 36 -4.11 -6.16 6.31
N ASP A 37 -5.29 -6.18 6.94
CA ASP A 37 -5.80 -7.34 7.65
C ASP A 37 -5.96 -8.55 6.71
N GLY A 38 -6.58 -8.36 5.54
CA GLY A 38 -6.71 -9.41 4.54
C GLY A 38 -5.36 -9.90 3.98
N MET A 39 -4.37 -9.02 3.85
CA MET A 39 -3.02 -9.41 3.40
C MET A 39 -2.24 -10.18 4.47
N LEU A 40 -2.46 -9.88 5.75
CA LEU A 40 -1.85 -10.60 6.87
C LEU A 40 -2.42 -12.01 7.02
N ASP A 41 -3.69 -12.22 6.67
CA ASP A 41 -4.27 -13.57 6.62
C ASP A 41 -3.56 -14.46 5.60
N LEU A 42 -3.10 -13.86 4.48
CA LEU A 42 -2.34 -14.58 3.45
C LEU A 42 -0.85 -14.74 3.82
N VAL A 43 -0.25 -13.74 4.45
CA VAL A 43 1.18 -13.73 4.79
C VAL A 43 1.38 -13.25 6.24
N PRO A 44 1.04 -14.07 7.23
CA PRO A 44 1.08 -13.66 8.65
C PRO A 44 2.50 -13.37 9.18
N SER A 45 3.53 -13.80 8.47
CA SER A 45 4.94 -13.54 8.83
C SER A 45 5.47 -12.20 8.33
N ALA A 46 4.70 -11.43 7.57
CA ALA A 46 5.10 -10.12 7.10
C ALA A 46 5.31 -9.14 8.27
N ARG A 47 6.24 -8.20 8.11
CA ARG A 47 6.35 -7.07 9.00
C ARG A 47 5.29 -6.04 8.65
N VAL A 48 4.90 -5.23 9.62
CA VAL A 48 3.86 -4.21 9.44
C VAL A 48 4.41 -2.84 9.79
N GLY A 49 4.09 -1.87 8.93
CA GLY A 49 4.30 -0.45 9.18
C GLY A 49 3.01 0.34 8.95
N HIS A 50 2.96 1.55 9.47
CA HIS A 50 1.83 2.44 9.31
C HIS A 50 2.31 3.86 9.01
N VAL A 51 1.61 4.52 8.10
CA VAL A 51 1.77 5.94 7.77
C VAL A 51 0.42 6.62 7.97
N GLY A 52 0.34 7.54 8.90
CA GLY A 52 -0.84 8.36 9.15
C GLY A 52 -0.69 9.73 8.49
N LEU A 53 -1.57 10.02 7.55
CA LEU A 53 -1.63 11.29 6.84
C LEU A 53 -3.05 11.84 6.92
N TYR A 54 -3.18 13.14 7.13
CA TYR A 54 -4.43 13.84 6.91
C TYR A 54 -4.22 15.02 5.97
N ARG A 55 -5.27 15.41 5.28
CA ARG A 55 -5.25 16.61 4.43
C ARG A 55 -5.55 17.82 5.29
N ASP A 56 -4.62 18.76 5.36
CA ASP A 56 -4.89 20.04 6.01
C ASP A 56 -6.05 20.74 5.31
N PRO A 57 -7.12 21.13 6.05
CA PRO A 57 -8.33 21.69 5.43
C PRO A 57 -8.12 23.06 4.78
N LYS A 58 -7.05 23.77 5.10
CA LYS A 58 -6.74 25.10 4.55
C LYS A 58 -5.79 25.02 3.38
N SER A 59 -4.68 24.32 3.54
CA SER A 59 -3.62 24.21 2.50
C SER A 59 -3.84 23.06 1.54
N LEU A 60 -4.69 22.09 1.88
CA LEU A 60 -4.91 20.82 1.16
C LEU A 60 -3.66 19.96 1.02
N VAL A 61 -2.59 20.30 1.74
CA VAL A 61 -1.34 19.54 1.75
C VAL A 61 -1.46 18.36 2.69
N PRO A 62 -0.93 17.17 2.32
CA PRO A 62 -0.84 16.05 3.24
C PRO A 62 0.08 16.37 4.43
N VAL A 63 -0.44 16.17 5.65
CA VAL A 63 0.29 16.35 6.90
C VAL A 63 0.43 15.00 7.58
N GLU A 64 1.67 14.63 7.91
CA GLU A 64 1.96 13.42 8.67
C GLU A 64 1.63 13.64 10.15
N TYR A 65 0.87 12.71 10.72
CA TYR A 65 0.61 12.68 12.16
C TYR A 65 1.08 11.38 12.82
N TYR A 66 1.41 10.37 12.03
CA TYR A 66 1.91 9.08 12.54
C TYR A 66 2.82 8.40 11.52
N LEU A 67 3.99 7.96 11.98
CA LEU A 67 4.90 7.15 11.20
C LEU A 67 5.52 6.08 12.10
N LYS A 68 5.23 4.82 11.82
CA LYS A 68 5.86 3.69 12.50
C LYS A 68 6.20 2.63 11.47
N LEU A 69 7.48 2.42 11.25
CA LEU A 69 8.01 1.50 10.26
C LEU A 69 8.96 0.48 10.90
N PRO A 70 9.06 -0.75 10.39
CA PRO A 70 10.07 -1.70 10.82
C PRO A 70 11.47 -1.25 10.42
N ASP A 71 12.48 -1.77 11.13
CA ASP A 71 13.89 -1.59 10.78
C ASP A 71 14.25 -2.33 9.48
N ASN A 72 15.38 -1.92 8.86
CA ASN A 72 15.99 -2.53 7.69
C ASN A 72 15.04 -2.60 6.47
N LEU A 73 14.35 -1.50 6.15
CA LEU A 73 13.44 -1.41 5.01
C LEU A 73 14.17 -1.60 3.67
N GLU A 74 15.45 -1.24 3.60
CA GLU A 74 16.30 -1.39 2.41
C GLU A 74 16.46 -2.85 1.96
N GLU A 75 16.30 -3.80 2.89
CA GLU A 75 16.35 -5.23 2.61
C GLU A 75 14.99 -5.83 2.23
N ARG A 76 13.90 -5.08 2.40
CA ARG A 76 12.52 -5.57 2.30
C ARG A 76 11.85 -5.18 0.99
N LEU A 77 10.89 -6.00 0.56
CA LEU A 77 9.85 -5.56 -0.36
C LEU A 77 8.73 -4.93 0.47
N CYS A 78 8.57 -3.62 0.33
CA CYS A 78 7.50 -2.86 0.97
C CYS A 78 6.28 -2.83 0.06
N VAL A 79 5.16 -3.33 0.54
CA VAL A 79 3.87 -3.26 -0.15
C VAL A 79 3.01 -2.25 0.60
N VAL A 80 2.84 -1.09 0.01
CA VAL A 80 2.03 0.00 0.57
C VAL A 80 0.57 -0.23 0.17
N VAL A 81 -0.34 -0.15 1.11
CA VAL A 81 -1.75 -0.45 0.91
C VAL A 81 -2.65 0.72 1.30
N ASP A 82 -3.54 1.06 0.38
CA ASP A 82 -4.63 2.01 0.58
C ASP A 82 -5.79 1.59 -0.35
N PRO A 83 -7.03 1.44 0.11
CA PRO A 83 -8.11 0.97 -0.75
C PRO A 83 -8.41 1.88 -1.95
N MET A 84 -8.12 3.17 -1.87
CA MET A 84 -8.52 4.16 -2.87
C MET A 84 -7.33 5.00 -3.34
N LEU A 85 -7.08 5.01 -4.65
CA LEU A 85 -6.13 5.94 -5.28
C LEU A 85 -6.93 7.00 -6.05
N ALA A 86 -7.44 8.01 -5.33
CA ALA A 86 -8.27 9.07 -5.90
C ALA A 86 -7.41 10.18 -6.54
N THR A 87 -6.97 11.19 -5.79
CA THR A 87 -6.07 12.24 -6.29
C THR A 87 -4.61 11.83 -6.36
N GLY A 88 -4.22 10.77 -5.65
CA GLY A 88 -2.84 10.32 -5.53
C GLY A 88 -2.03 11.02 -4.43
N ASN A 89 -2.44 12.18 -3.93
CA ASN A 89 -1.64 13.00 -3.01
C ASN A 89 -1.20 12.28 -1.73
N SER A 90 -2.11 11.56 -1.06
CA SER A 90 -1.79 10.79 0.16
C SER A 90 -0.86 9.63 -0.14
N ALA A 91 -1.09 8.93 -1.26
CA ALA A 91 -0.25 7.83 -1.69
C ALA A 91 1.17 8.30 -2.04
N VAL A 92 1.29 9.42 -2.77
CA VAL A 92 2.58 10.06 -3.10
C VAL A 92 3.33 10.44 -1.83
N ALA A 93 2.68 11.18 -0.92
CA ALA A 93 3.31 11.59 0.34
C ALA A 93 3.72 10.38 1.20
N GLY A 94 2.85 9.38 1.31
CA GLY A 94 3.13 8.15 2.06
C GLY A 94 4.32 7.38 1.50
N VAL A 95 4.36 7.17 0.18
CA VAL A 95 5.48 6.49 -0.49
C VAL A 95 6.78 7.28 -0.35
N GLN A 96 6.73 8.62 -0.43
CA GLN A 96 7.92 9.43 -0.22
C GLN A 96 8.49 9.23 1.20
N ARG A 97 7.65 9.23 2.24
CA ARG A 97 8.09 8.98 3.62
C ARG A 97 8.72 7.61 3.81
N ILE A 98 8.19 6.60 3.10
CA ILE A 98 8.74 5.23 3.14
C ILE A 98 10.09 5.17 2.41
N LYS A 99 10.28 5.88 1.30
CA LYS A 99 11.57 6.04 0.62
C LYS A 99 12.59 6.77 1.51
N ASP A 100 12.18 7.86 2.17
CA ASP A 100 13.03 8.61 3.10
C ASP A 100 13.50 7.75 4.29
N ALA A 101 12.69 6.77 4.69
CA ALA A 101 13.04 5.77 5.71
C ALA A 101 13.93 4.62 5.18
N GLY A 102 14.38 4.69 3.93
CA GLY A 102 15.36 3.78 3.34
C GLY A 102 14.79 2.64 2.50
N ALA A 103 13.50 2.56 2.27
CA ALA A 103 12.92 1.53 1.41
C ALA A 103 13.36 1.71 -0.06
N LYS A 104 13.85 0.61 -0.67
CA LYS A 104 14.35 0.60 -2.05
C LYS A 104 13.43 -0.14 -3.02
N ARG A 105 12.61 -1.04 -2.52
CA ARG A 105 11.70 -1.86 -3.30
C ARG A 105 10.29 -1.67 -2.79
N ILE A 106 9.48 -0.94 -3.53
CA ILE A 106 8.13 -0.56 -3.13
C ILE A 106 7.14 -0.99 -4.20
N LYS A 107 5.98 -1.49 -3.78
CA LYS A 107 4.78 -1.65 -4.59
C LYS A 107 3.63 -0.94 -3.89
N PHE A 108 2.73 -0.39 -4.66
CA PHE A 108 1.50 0.22 -4.16
C PHE A 108 0.30 -0.65 -4.57
N VAL A 109 -0.57 -0.96 -3.63
CA VAL A 109 -1.75 -1.80 -3.87
C VAL A 109 -3.01 -1.07 -3.42
N CYS A 110 -3.99 -0.98 -4.32
CA CYS A 110 -5.30 -0.42 -4.02
C CYS A 110 -6.42 -1.28 -4.62
N LEU A 111 -7.67 -1.03 -4.21
CA LEU A 111 -8.84 -1.67 -4.79
C LEU A 111 -9.35 -0.88 -5.99
N LEU A 112 -9.53 0.43 -5.83
CA LEU A 112 -10.00 1.34 -6.88
C LEU A 112 -9.00 2.46 -7.11
N ALA A 113 -8.80 2.80 -8.37
CA ALA A 113 -8.00 3.94 -8.79
C ALA A 113 -8.78 4.84 -9.75
N ALA A 114 -8.51 6.14 -9.71
CA ALA A 114 -8.91 7.07 -10.74
C ALA A 114 -7.73 7.34 -11.69
N PRO A 115 -7.98 7.64 -12.98
CA PRO A 115 -6.93 8.00 -13.94
C PRO A 115 -6.05 9.15 -13.46
N GLU A 116 -6.64 10.16 -12.82
CA GLU A 116 -5.96 11.32 -12.26
C GLU A 116 -4.97 10.92 -11.15
N GLY A 117 -5.39 10.02 -10.25
CA GLY A 117 -4.53 9.51 -9.18
C GLY A 117 -3.39 8.65 -9.71
N LEU A 118 -3.65 7.83 -10.72
CA LEU A 118 -2.63 7.05 -11.41
C LEU A 118 -1.59 7.95 -12.08
N ALA A 119 -2.03 9.00 -12.78
CA ALA A 119 -1.14 9.96 -13.43
C ALA A 119 -0.24 10.66 -12.41
N THR A 120 -0.85 11.26 -11.36
CA THR A 120 -0.12 11.95 -10.29
C THR A 120 0.89 11.04 -9.60
N PHE A 121 0.49 9.82 -9.27
CA PHE A 121 1.37 8.88 -8.58
C PHE A 121 2.53 8.42 -9.46
N SER A 122 2.25 8.08 -10.73
CA SER A 122 3.27 7.59 -11.66
C SER A 122 4.28 8.68 -12.05
N GLU A 123 3.87 9.94 -12.09
CA GLU A 123 4.77 11.07 -12.32
C GLU A 123 5.77 11.24 -11.18
N GLN A 124 5.30 11.12 -9.93
CA GLN A 124 6.13 11.32 -8.73
C GLN A 124 6.96 10.09 -8.35
N HIS A 125 6.43 8.89 -8.63
CA HIS A 125 7.06 7.62 -8.29
C HIS A 125 7.05 6.63 -9.46
N PRO A 126 7.74 6.94 -10.58
CA PRO A 126 7.75 6.08 -11.78
C PRO A 126 8.40 4.71 -11.54
N ASP A 127 9.16 4.58 -10.47
CA ASP A 127 9.83 3.35 -10.04
C ASP A 127 8.94 2.43 -9.18
N VAL A 128 7.74 2.88 -8.81
CA VAL A 128 6.83 2.13 -7.94
C VAL A 128 5.69 1.52 -8.76
N GLN A 129 5.65 0.19 -8.80
CA GLN A 129 4.56 -0.52 -9.47
C GLN A 129 3.26 -0.36 -8.70
N ILE A 130 2.19 0.05 -9.40
CA ILE A 130 0.82 0.08 -8.88
C ILE A 130 0.12 -1.22 -9.28
N VAL A 131 -0.61 -1.81 -8.33
CA VAL A 131 -1.53 -2.94 -8.54
C VAL A 131 -2.90 -2.52 -8.04
N THR A 132 -3.89 -2.53 -8.93
CA THR A 132 -5.27 -2.18 -8.60
C THR A 132 -6.24 -3.22 -9.14
N ALA A 133 -7.36 -3.43 -8.46
CA ALA A 133 -8.40 -4.33 -8.90
C ALA A 133 -9.25 -3.71 -10.03
N ALA A 134 -9.48 -2.39 -9.96
CA ALA A 134 -10.20 -1.67 -11.01
C ALA A 134 -9.71 -0.22 -11.14
N ILE A 135 -9.91 0.32 -12.36
CA ILE A 135 -9.75 1.73 -12.65
C ILE A 135 -11.14 2.25 -13.01
N ASP A 136 -11.63 3.19 -12.20
CA ASP A 136 -12.91 3.85 -12.42
C ASP A 136 -12.76 5.03 -13.38
N ARG A 137 -13.89 5.66 -13.73
CA ARG A 137 -13.95 6.59 -14.86
C ARG A 137 -13.19 7.90 -14.62
N GLU A 138 -13.39 8.54 -13.45
CA GLU A 138 -12.89 9.90 -13.17
C GLU A 138 -13.07 10.29 -11.70
N LEU A 139 -12.58 11.47 -11.32
CA LEU A 139 -12.92 12.14 -10.08
C LEU A 139 -14.05 13.16 -10.28
N ASN A 140 -14.93 13.33 -9.27
CA ASN A 140 -15.87 14.44 -9.23
C ASN A 140 -15.23 15.71 -8.64
N ASP A 141 -16.00 16.81 -8.59
CA ASP A 141 -15.57 18.13 -8.08
C ASP A 141 -15.13 18.11 -6.60
N HIS A 142 -15.51 17.07 -5.86
CA HIS A 142 -15.12 16.85 -4.47
C HIS A 142 -13.97 15.84 -4.32
N ALA A 143 -13.32 15.45 -5.44
CA ALA A 143 -12.24 14.49 -5.50
C ALA A 143 -12.61 13.06 -5.06
N TYR A 144 -13.89 12.67 -5.18
CA TYR A 144 -14.33 11.29 -5.05
C TYR A 144 -14.30 10.58 -6.39
N ILE A 145 -13.92 9.29 -6.36
CA ILE A 145 -13.91 8.42 -7.54
C ILE A 145 -15.36 8.17 -8.01
N LEU A 146 -15.59 8.24 -9.31
CA LEU A 146 -16.85 7.92 -9.96
C LEU A 146 -16.71 6.70 -10.91
N PRO A 147 -17.63 5.70 -10.82
CA PRO A 147 -18.76 5.57 -9.90
C PRO A 147 -18.35 5.34 -8.44
N GLY A 148 -17.19 4.75 -8.18
CA GLY A 148 -16.57 4.61 -6.87
C GLY A 148 -17.47 4.06 -5.76
N LEU A 149 -17.12 4.37 -4.51
CA LEU A 149 -17.89 3.99 -3.32
C LEU A 149 -17.87 5.05 -2.20
N GLY A 150 -17.50 6.29 -2.51
CA GLY A 150 -17.36 7.37 -1.53
C GLY A 150 -16.04 7.27 -0.73
N ASP A 151 -16.08 7.70 0.54
CA ASP A 151 -14.93 7.58 1.44
C ASP A 151 -14.86 6.17 2.05
N ALA A 152 -13.78 5.46 1.74
CA ALA A 152 -13.59 4.09 2.22
C ALA A 152 -13.42 4.04 3.74
N GLY A 153 -12.70 5.00 4.33
CA GLY A 153 -12.46 5.04 5.77
C GLY A 153 -13.76 5.29 6.54
N ASP A 154 -14.56 6.24 6.12
CA ASP A 154 -15.85 6.54 6.77
C ASP A 154 -16.82 5.36 6.65
N ARG A 155 -16.87 4.70 5.49
CA ARG A 155 -17.68 3.51 5.29
C ARG A 155 -17.26 2.34 6.16
N MET A 156 -15.96 2.11 6.31
CA MET A 156 -15.43 0.99 7.10
C MET A 156 -15.60 1.20 8.59
N TYR A 157 -15.46 2.45 9.05
CA TYR A 157 -15.40 2.76 10.48
C TYR A 157 -16.66 3.47 11.01
N GLY A 158 -17.65 3.75 10.15
CA GLY A 158 -18.90 4.39 10.55
C GLY A 158 -18.69 5.82 11.06
N THR A 159 -17.69 6.50 10.53
CA THR A 159 -17.34 7.87 10.89
C THR A 159 -17.94 8.84 9.89
N LYS A 160 -19.13 9.37 10.21
CA LYS A 160 -19.67 10.60 9.65
C LYS A 160 -21.06 10.87 10.16
#